data_054f835a474f0cd43bdd13227eec5ed0
#
_entry.id   054f835a474f0cd43bdd13227eec5ed0
#
_cell.length_a   1.000
_cell.length_b   1.000
_cell.length_c   1.000
_cell.angle_alpha   90.00
_cell.angle_beta   90.00
_cell.angle_gamma   90.00
#
_symmetry.space_group_name_H-M   'P 1'
#
loop_
_entity.id
_entity.type
_entity.pdbx_description
1 polymer ?
#
loop_
_entity_poly.entity_id
_entity_poly.type
_entity_poly.pdbx_seq_one_letter_code
_entity_poly.pdbx_strand_id
1 'polypeptide(L)'
;MTIRIVSMCATLLVASAGTASAQASPPASAAVTIGGKILSVKYSAPSVRGRKIFGDGGLLSKDPTYPAWRGGANDATAFHTDANLDIAGLAVPKGNYTLYIWVKDPEAWQLIVNKQTGQWGDSYNASQDVGRVRMTMSKPPVLVEKLKYILAYKGGGKAELRLEWERHVAAVAIALK
;
A
#
# COMPACT_ATOMS: atom_id res chain seq x y z
N MET A 1 9.05 -58.86 -54.76
CA MET A 1 9.33 -58.73 -53.31
C MET A 1 9.46 -57.23 -53.03
N THR A 2 8.36 -56.59 -52.61
CA THR A 2 8.22 -55.11 -52.55
C THR A 2 8.24 -54.71 -51.08
N ILE A 3 9.33 -54.06 -50.65
CA ILE A 3 9.50 -53.55 -49.30
C ILE A 3 8.79 -52.21 -49.18
N ARG A 4 7.78 -52.13 -48.29
CA ARG A 4 7.13 -50.89 -47.91
C ARG A 4 7.82 -50.29 -46.69
N ILE A 5 8.43 -49.11 -46.84
CA ILE A 5 9.01 -48.32 -45.76
C ILE A 5 7.85 -47.50 -45.15
N VAL A 6 7.54 -47.81 -43.88
CA VAL A 6 6.60 -47.00 -43.09
C VAL A 6 7.40 -45.90 -42.41
N SER A 7 7.19 -44.64 -42.86
CA SER A 7 7.80 -43.46 -42.24
C SER A 7 6.95 -43.07 -41.02
N MET A 8 7.53 -43.17 -39.82
CA MET A 8 6.91 -42.80 -38.58
C MET A 8 7.26 -41.32 -38.26
N CYS A 9 6.34 -40.41 -38.54
CA CYS A 9 6.48 -39.01 -38.18
C CYS A 9 6.26 -38.85 -36.64
N ALA A 10 7.33 -38.62 -35.91
CA ALA A 10 7.26 -38.24 -34.50
C ALA A 10 6.99 -36.75 -34.38
N THR A 11 5.77 -36.37 -34.00
CA THR A 11 5.39 -34.98 -33.66
C THR A 11 5.94 -34.65 -32.27
N LEU A 12 6.99 -33.79 -32.22
CA LEU A 12 7.43 -33.18 -30.97
C LEU A 12 6.42 -32.12 -30.51
N LEU A 13 5.71 -32.39 -29.44
CA LEU A 13 4.95 -31.37 -28.70
C LEU A 13 5.96 -30.52 -27.91
N VAL A 14 6.24 -29.32 -28.38
CA VAL A 14 6.97 -28.31 -27.58
C VAL A 14 5.95 -27.68 -26.62
N ALA A 15 5.98 -28.10 -25.35
CA ALA A 15 5.27 -27.43 -24.27
C ALA A 15 5.98 -26.11 -24.01
N SER A 16 5.40 -24.99 -24.45
CA SER A 16 5.82 -23.65 -24.05
C SER A 16 5.48 -23.45 -22.57
N ALA A 17 6.45 -23.61 -21.68
CA ALA A 17 6.36 -23.16 -20.30
C ALA A 17 6.24 -21.64 -20.31
N GLY A 18 5.02 -21.13 -20.19
CA GLY A 18 4.76 -19.70 -19.96
C GLY A 18 5.44 -19.29 -18.65
N THR A 19 6.49 -18.48 -18.74
CA THR A 19 7.07 -17.83 -17.58
C THR A 19 5.98 -16.94 -16.96
N ALA A 20 5.42 -17.35 -15.82
CA ALA A 20 4.56 -16.51 -15.01
C ALA A 20 5.38 -15.30 -14.57
N SER A 21 5.29 -14.22 -15.34
CA SER A 21 5.85 -12.92 -14.94
C SER A 21 5.26 -12.57 -13.56
N ALA A 22 6.11 -12.47 -12.55
CA ALA A 22 5.71 -11.98 -11.25
C ALA A 22 5.14 -10.58 -11.46
N GLN A 23 3.80 -10.46 -11.49
CA GLN A 23 3.14 -9.22 -11.84
C GLN A 23 3.46 -8.18 -10.77
N ALA A 24 4.28 -7.20 -11.13
CA ALA A 24 4.70 -6.11 -10.27
C ALA A 24 3.47 -5.39 -9.68
N SER A 25 3.61 -4.87 -8.46
CA SER A 25 2.60 -4.02 -7.86
C SER A 25 2.57 -2.68 -8.62
N PRO A 26 1.49 -2.33 -9.34
CA PRO A 26 1.47 -1.14 -10.18
C PRO A 26 1.52 0.14 -9.33
N PRO A 27 2.12 1.22 -9.86
CA PRO A 27 2.02 2.53 -9.23
C PRO A 27 0.56 3.01 -9.19
N ALA A 28 0.21 3.69 -8.11
CA ALA A 28 -1.11 4.27 -7.89
C ALA A 28 -1.00 5.56 -7.08
N SER A 29 -2.05 6.38 -7.11
CA SER A 29 -2.10 7.61 -6.32
C SER A 29 -3.53 7.95 -5.91
N ALA A 30 -3.65 8.71 -4.83
CA ALA A 30 -4.87 9.39 -4.42
C ALA A 30 -4.52 10.85 -4.12
N ALA A 31 -5.43 11.77 -4.46
CA ALA A 31 -5.24 13.19 -4.17
C ALA A 31 -6.58 13.86 -3.85
N VAL A 32 -6.50 14.95 -3.09
CA VAL A 32 -7.64 15.85 -2.82
C VAL A 32 -7.13 17.29 -2.79
N THR A 33 -7.95 18.20 -3.31
CA THR A 33 -7.69 19.65 -3.21
C THR A 33 -8.68 20.29 -2.24
N ILE A 34 -8.17 21.02 -1.26
CA ILE A 34 -8.95 21.68 -0.21
C ILE A 34 -8.51 23.13 -0.14
N GLY A 35 -9.39 24.10 -0.45
CA GLY A 35 -9.02 25.52 -0.44
C GLY A 35 -7.82 25.84 -1.32
N GLY A 36 -7.68 25.18 -2.48
CA GLY A 36 -6.54 25.36 -3.39
C GLY A 36 -5.23 24.65 -2.94
N LYS A 37 -5.23 23.93 -1.83
CA LYS A 37 -4.09 23.15 -1.32
C LYS A 37 -4.24 21.69 -1.68
N ILE A 38 -3.17 21.09 -2.18
CA ILE A 38 -3.14 19.68 -2.60
C ILE A 38 -2.60 18.81 -1.46
N LEU A 39 -3.32 17.73 -1.20
CA LEU A 39 -2.85 16.58 -0.42
C LEU A 39 -2.79 15.40 -1.37
N SER A 40 -1.69 14.65 -1.38
CA SER A 40 -1.56 13.46 -2.24
C SER A 40 -0.77 12.33 -1.60
N VAL A 41 -1.14 11.10 -1.98
CA VAL A 41 -0.43 9.86 -1.64
C VAL A 41 -0.05 9.17 -2.92
N LYS A 42 1.23 8.76 -3.06
CA LYS A 42 1.74 7.94 -4.16
C LYS A 42 2.30 6.64 -3.58
N TYR A 43 1.95 5.52 -4.17
CA TYR A 43 2.28 4.19 -3.64
C TYR A 43 2.32 3.15 -4.75
N SER A 44 2.85 1.97 -4.47
CA SER A 44 2.67 0.78 -5.31
C SER A 44 1.57 -0.09 -4.71
N ALA A 45 0.60 -0.51 -5.52
CA ALA A 45 -0.63 -1.20 -5.11
C ALA A 45 -0.50 -2.73 -5.23
N PRO A 46 -0.12 -3.47 -4.15
CA PRO A 46 -0.09 -4.92 -4.17
C PRO A 46 -1.50 -5.52 -4.18
N SER A 47 -1.61 -6.75 -4.71
CA SER A 47 -2.83 -7.57 -4.70
C SER A 47 -2.72 -8.69 -3.68
N VAL A 48 -3.84 -9.12 -3.12
CA VAL A 48 -3.93 -10.24 -2.15
C VAL A 48 -3.54 -11.56 -2.78
N ARG A 49 -4.07 -11.90 -3.95
CA ARG A 49 -3.80 -13.15 -4.70
C ARG A 49 -3.97 -14.40 -3.82
N GLY A 50 -5.04 -14.48 -3.06
CA GLY A 50 -5.34 -15.60 -2.18
C GLY A 50 -4.36 -15.78 -1.01
N ARG A 51 -3.41 -14.86 -0.78
CA ARG A 51 -2.44 -14.96 0.31
C ARG A 51 -3.03 -14.41 1.61
N LYS A 52 -2.60 -14.95 2.73
CA LYS A 52 -2.77 -14.30 4.03
C LYS A 52 -1.82 -13.12 4.10
N ILE A 53 -2.33 -11.92 4.32
CA ILE A 53 -1.54 -10.68 4.33
C ILE A 53 -1.11 -10.31 5.75
N PHE A 54 -2.07 -10.18 6.66
CA PHE A 54 -1.87 -9.68 8.02
C PHE A 54 -1.85 -10.79 9.06
N GLY A 55 -1.36 -10.44 10.26
CA GLY A 55 -1.29 -11.33 11.42
C GLY A 55 -0.17 -12.38 11.32
N ASP A 56 -0.12 -13.27 12.30
CA ASP A 56 0.93 -14.28 12.42
C ASP A 56 0.97 -15.20 11.19
N GLY A 57 2.17 -15.39 10.64
CA GLY A 57 2.39 -16.16 9.41
C GLY A 57 1.91 -15.48 8.12
N GLY A 58 1.33 -14.28 8.19
CA GLY A 58 0.95 -13.49 7.02
C GLY A 58 2.16 -12.91 6.29
N LEU A 59 1.93 -12.39 5.08
CA LEU A 59 2.99 -11.83 4.23
C LEU A 59 3.77 -10.73 4.96
N LEU A 60 3.07 -9.81 5.61
CA LEU A 60 3.69 -8.66 6.28
C LEU A 60 4.47 -9.03 7.55
N SER A 61 4.16 -10.15 8.21
CA SER A 61 4.95 -10.61 9.36
C SER A 61 6.38 -10.99 9.01
N LYS A 62 6.68 -11.13 7.72
CA LYS A 62 8.02 -11.44 7.16
C LYS A 62 8.71 -10.21 6.57
N ASP A 63 8.07 -9.04 6.60
CA ASP A 63 8.66 -7.79 6.12
C ASP A 63 9.79 -7.35 7.06
N PRO A 64 10.98 -6.95 6.55
CA PRO A 64 12.12 -6.56 7.38
C PRO A 64 11.82 -5.42 8.35
N THR A 65 10.86 -4.56 8.04
CA THR A 65 10.48 -3.43 8.88
C THR A 65 9.29 -3.71 9.78
N TYR A 66 8.74 -4.94 9.73
CA TYR A 66 7.60 -5.31 10.58
C TYR A 66 7.84 -4.95 12.04
N PRO A 67 6.89 -4.34 12.73
CA PRO A 67 5.49 -4.07 12.34
C PRO A 67 5.24 -2.72 11.65
N ALA A 68 6.27 -1.93 11.30
CA ALA A 68 6.14 -0.68 10.57
C ALA A 68 6.14 -0.96 9.04
N TRP A 69 4.97 -1.27 8.48
CA TRP A 69 4.82 -1.57 7.06
C TRP A 69 4.78 -0.28 6.23
N ARG A 70 5.48 -0.28 5.08
CA ARG A 70 5.54 0.82 4.09
C ARG A 70 4.20 1.27 3.50
N GLY A 71 3.07 0.67 3.91
CA GLY A 71 1.74 1.00 3.39
C GLY A 71 1.52 0.73 1.90
N GLY A 72 2.35 -0.11 1.30
CA GLY A 72 2.36 -0.44 -0.13
C GLY A 72 3.34 -1.56 -0.44
N ALA A 73 3.87 -1.55 -1.67
CA ALA A 73 4.95 -2.42 -2.12
C ALA A 73 6.06 -1.57 -2.76
N ASN A 74 7.26 -2.15 -2.95
CA ASN A 74 8.43 -1.49 -3.54
C ASN A 74 8.89 -0.27 -2.73
N ASP A 75 8.88 0.93 -3.31
CA ASP A 75 9.21 2.17 -2.61
C ASP A 75 8.25 2.44 -1.45
N ALA A 76 8.74 3.17 -0.46
CA ALA A 76 7.92 3.64 0.65
C ALA A 76 6.81 4.59 0.15
N THR A 77 5.63 4.51 0.76
CA THR A 77 4.46 5.32 0.35
C THR A 77 4.70 6.80 0.60
N ALA A 78 4.77 7.59 -0.47
CA ALA A 78 5.02 9.02 -0.40
C ALA A 78 3.72 9.80 -0.10
N PHE A 79 3.82 10.79 0.78
CA PHE A 79 2.75 11.73 1.12
C PHE A 79 3.23 13.16 0.92
N HIS A 80 2.39 13.97 0.28
CA HIS A 80 2.65 15.40 0.08
C HIS A 80 1.49 16.24 0.59
N THR A 81 1.79 17.40 1.17
CA THR A 81 0.80 18.40 1.57
C THR A 81 1.31 19.82 1.33
N ASP A 82 0.49 20.66 0.67
CA ASP A 82 0.72 22.09 0.48
C ASP A 82 0.39 22.94 1.73
N ALA A 83 -0.27 22.35 2.73
CA ALA A 83 -0.70 23.04 3.93
C ALA A 83 -0.18 22.36 5.21
N ASN A 84 -0.11 23.12 6.30
CA ASN A 84 0.03 22.54 7.63
C ASN A 84 -1.25 21.77 7.97
N LEU A 85 -1.08 20.59 8.55
CA LEU A 85 -2.18 19.69 8.87
C LEU A 85 -2.24 19.39 10.36
N ASP A 86 -3.44 19.05 10.80
CA ASP A 86 -3.69 18.25 11.98
C ASP A 86 -4.19 16.88 11.52
N ILE A 87 -3.42 15.85 11.76
CA ILE A 87 -3.81 14.47 11.46
C ILE A 87 -4.17 13.79 12.77
N ALA A 88 -5.46 13.74 13.12
CA ALA A 88 -5.96 13.15 14.36
C ALA A 88 -5.20 13.63 15.62
N GLY A 89 -4.89 14.94 15.70
CA GLY A 89 -4.15 15.56 16.80
C GLY A 89 -2.63 15.67 16.57
N LEU A 90 -2.07 15.05 15.55
CA LEU A 90 -0.66 15.20 15.17
C LEU A 90 -0.49 16.41 14.25
N ALA A 91 0.32 17.40 14.68
CA ALA A 91 0.70 18.52 13.84
C ALA A 91 1.73 18.08 12.79
N VAL A 92 1.39 18.23 11.51
CA VAL A 92 2.24 17.90 10.37
C VAL A 92 2.42 19.16 9.51
N PRO A 93 3.61 19.77 9.46
CA PRO A 93 3.89 20.93 8.61
C PRO A 93 3.68 20.60 7.12
N LYS A 94 3.47 21.63 6.29
CA LYS A 94 3.50 21.46 4.83
C LYS A 94 4.83 20.85 4.39
N GLY A 95 4.79 19.93 3.43
CA GLY A 95 6.02 19.27 2.95
C GLY A 95 5.78 17.89 2.35
N ASN A 96 6.88 17.15 2.21
CA ASN A 96 6.91 15.78 1.71
C ASN A 96 7.30 14.84 2.86
N TYR A 97 6.63 13.70 2.90
CA TYR A 97 6.75 12.70 3.95
C TYR A 97 6.64 11.30 3.37
N THR A 98 6.96 10.32 4.17
CA THR A 98 6.62 8.92 3.95
C THR A 98 5.58 8.49 4.97
N LEU A 99 4.60 7.70 4.54
CA LEU A 99 3.64 7.04 5.41
C LEU A 99 4.06 5.60 5.65
N TYR A 100 4.13 5.22 6.92
CA TYR A 100 4.18 3.83 7.35
C TYR A 100 2.93 3.51 8.16
N ILE A 101 2.55 2.24 8.18
CA ILE A 101 1.43 1.75 8.97
C ILE A 101 1.96 0.74 9.97
N TRP A 102 1.75 0.99 11.25
CA TRP A 102 2.04 0.05 12.32
C TRP A 102 0.91 -0.98 12.41
N VAL A 103 1.18 -2.23 12.03
CA VAL A 103 0.16 -3.28 11.83
C VAL A 103 0.29 -4.45 12.82
N LYS A 104 0.95 -4.25 13.97
CA LYS A 104 1.17 -5.31 14.96
C LYS A 104 -0.13 -5.89 15.49
N ASP A 105 -1.08 -5.01 15.82
CA ASP A 105 -2.41 -5.37 16.28
C ASP A 105 -3.40 -5.18 15.11
N PRO A 106 -4.08 -6.22 14.63
CA PRO A 106 -4.99 -6.12 13.49
C PRO A 106 -6.21 -5.24 13.73
N GLU A 107 -6.57 -4.96 14.99
CA GLU A 107 -7.71 -4.10 15.36
C GLU A 107 -7.26 -2.69 15.79
N ALA A 108 -5.97 -2.39 15.80
CA ALA A 108 -5.44 -1.12 16.32
C ALA A 108 -4.24 -0.60 15.53
N TRP A 109 -4.42 -0.40 14.22
CA TRP A 109 -3.38 0.17 13.37
C TRP A 109 -3.08 1.63 13.72
N GLN A 110 -1.83 2.03 13.47
CA GLN A 110 -1.40 3.42 13.62
C GLN A 110 -0.79 3.92 12.32
N LEU A 111 -1.16 5.12 11.90
CA LEU A 111 -0.47 5.85 10.85
C LEU A 111 0.80 6.47 11.44
N ILE A 112 1.93 6.27 10.79
CA ILE A 112 3.21 6.92 11.09
C ILE A 112 3.50 7.91 9.97
N VAL A 113 3.77 9.16 10.33
CA VAL A 113 4.27 10.18 9.41
C VAL A 113 5.77 10.32 9.63
N ASN A 114 6.57 10.07 8.60
CA ASN A 114 8.03 10.03 8.68
C ASN A 114 8.64 11.07 7.73
N LYS A 115 9.69 11.79 8.18
CA LYS A 115 10.35 12.87 7.43
C LYS A 115 11.25 12.37 6.30
N GLN A 116 11.72 11.13 6.36
CA GLN A 116 12.56 10.54 5.32
C GLN A 116 11.72 10.33 4.05
N THR A 117 12.27 10.63 2.89
CA THR A 117 11.55 10.54 1.59
C THR A 117 12.43 9.90 0.53
N GLY A 118 11.79 9.22 -0.44
CA GLY A 118 12.50 8.64 -1.60
C GLY A 118 13.27 7.35 -1.30
N GLN A 119 13.12 6.77 -0.11
CA GLN A 119 13.75 5.52 0.25
C GLN A 119 12.96 4.30 -0.23
N TRP A 120 13.66 3.18 -0.36
CA TRP A 120 13.04 1.87 -0.53
C TRP A 120 12.21 1.49 0.71
N GLY A 121 11.12 0.77 0.50
CA GLY A 121 10.12 0.56 1.55
C GLY A 121 10.58 -0.23 2.77
N ASP A 122 11.69 -0.98 2.69
CA ASP A 122 12.32 -1.71 3.81
C ASP A 122 13.37 -0.89 4.58
N SER A 123 13.45 0.42 4.32
CA SER A 123 14.38 1.35 4.96
C SER A 123 13.68 2.29 5.95
N TYR A 124 13.01 1.71 6.95
CA TYR A 124 12.32 2.51 7.98
C TYR A 124 13.28 2.98 9.07
N ASN A 125 13.28 4.30 9.33
CA ASN A 125 14.03 4.92 10.42
C ASN A 125 13.08 5.64 11.38
N ALA A 126 12.84 5.06 12.55
CA ALA A 126 11.94 5.60 13.57
C ALA A 126 12.37 6.96 14.14
N SER A 127 13.67 7.31 14.09
CA SER A 127 14.15 8.62 14.53
C SER A 127 13.68 9.79 13.65
N GLN A 128 13.19 9.48 12.46
CA GLN A 128 12.62 10.44 11.50
C GLN A 128 11.10 10.56 11.62
N ASP A 129 10.44 9.86 12.56
CA ASP A 129 9.01 10.00 12.77
C ASP A 129 8.66 11.42 13.25
N VAL A 130 7.70 12.06 12.56
CA VAL A 130 7.02 13.25 13.07
C VAL A 130 6.14 12.84 14.26
N GLY A 131 5.49 11.68 14.12
CA GLY A 131 4.67 11.07 15.14
C GLY A 131 3.80 9.95 14.59
N ARG A 132 2.96 9.40 15.48
CA ARG A 132 2.04 8.30 15.19
C ARG A 132 0.65 8.64 15.71
N VAL A 133 -0.35 8.26 14.95
CA VAL A 133 -1.77 8.44 15.33
C VAL A 133 -2.54 7.15 15.13
N ARG A 134 -3.47 6.87 16.04
CA ARG A 134 -4.37 5.72 15.92
C ARG A 134 -5.31 5.90 14.73
N MET A 135 -5.49 4.83 13.96
CA MET A 135 -6.46 4.79 12.87
C MET A 135 -7.77 4.17 13.36
N THR A 136 -8.88 4.62 12.80
CA THR A 136 -10.18 3.97 12.98
C THR A 136 -10.25 2.76 12.07
N MET A 137 -10.42 1.58 12.67
CA MET A 137 -10.48 0.31 11.96
C MET A 137 -11.92 -0.09 11.64
N SER A 138 -12.14 -0.65 10.46
CA SER A 138 -13.40 -1.28 10.05
C SER A 138 -13.15 -2.39 9.02
N LYS A 139 -14.21 -3.09 8.61
CA LYS A 139 -14.13 -4.15 7.59
C LYS A 139 -14.88 -3.71 6.34
N PRO A 140 -14.31 -3.93 5.14
CA PRO A 140 -15.04 -3.68 3.90
C PRO A 140 -16.14 -4.75 3.72
N PRO A 141 -17.23 -4.45 2.99
CA PRO A 141 -18.31 -5.41 2.75
C PRO A 141 -17.87 -6.62 1.89
N VAL A 142 -16.85 -6.42 1.07
CA VAL A 142 -16.25 -7.45 0.22
C VAL A 142 -14.72 -7.37 0.33
N LEU A 143 -14.03 -8.47 -0.01
CA LEU A 143 -12.57 -8.49 -0.04
C LEU A 143 -12.04 -7.43 -1.01
N VAL A 144 -11.12 -6.60 -0.55
CA VAL A 144 -10.42 -5.59 -1.36
C VAL A 144 -9.13 -6.23 -1.90
N GLU A 145 -9.19 -6.73 -3.12
CA GLU A 145 -8.10 -7.48 -3.75
C GLU A 145 -6.83 -6.64 -3.92
N LYS A 146 -6.95 -5.40 -4.38
CA LYS A 146 -5.84 -4.48 -4.62
C LYS A 146 -5.81 -3.38 -3.57
N LEU A 147 -4.66 -3.16 -2.94
CA LEU A 147 -4.47 -2.04 -2.02
C LEU A 147 -4.88 -0.72 -2.67
N LYS A 148 -5.64 0.09 -1.94
CA LYS A 148 -5.98 1.45 -2.37
C LYS A 148 -5.95 2.43 -1.19
N TYR A 149 -5.48 3.64 -1.49
CA TYR A 149 -5.68 4.81 -0.67
C TYR A 149 -6.81 5.66 -1.24
N ILE A 150 -7.55 6.33 -0.37
CA ILE A 150 -8.61 7.28 -0.70
C ILE A 150 -8.38 8.52 0.15
N LEU A 151 -8.32 9.68 -0.49
CA LEU A 151 -8.36 10.99 0.15
C LEU A 151 -9.72 11.62 -0.16
N ALA A 152 -10.61 11.64 0.82
CA ALA A 152 -11.98 12.14 0.67
C ALA A 152 -12.15 13.49 1.37
N TYR A 153 -12.63 14.51 0.63
CA TYR A 153 -13.03 15.79 1.22
C TYR A 153 -14.28 15.63 2.10
N LYS A 154 -14.24 16.19 3.31
CA LYS A 154 -15.32 16.08 4.29
C LYS A 154 -15.99 17.42 4.61
N GLY A 155 -15.67 18.49 3.86
CA GLY A 155 -16.18 19.83 4.14
C GLY A 155 -15.33 20.58 5.17
N GLY A 156 -15.47 21.92 5.24
CA GLY A 156 -14.88 22.75 6.29
C GLY A 156 -13.36 22.61 6.48
N GLY A 157 -12.59 22.48 5.40
CA GLY A 157 -11.13 22.31 5.50
C GLY A 157 -10.70 20.95 5.99
N LYS A 158 -11.59 19.94 5.99
CA LYS A 158 -11.33 18.59 6.49
C LYS A 158 -11.28 17.56 5.36
N ALA A 159 -10.47 16.52 5.55
CA ALA A 159 -10.42 15.33 4.72
C ALA A 159 -10.31 14.06 5.58
N GLU A 160 -10.44 12.93 4.93
CA GLU A 160 -10.18 11.61 5.50
C GLU A 160 -9.17 10.90 4.60
N LEU A 161 -8.10 10.42 5.18
CA LEU A 161 -7.22 9.45 4.53
C LEU A 161 -7.70 8.06 4.93
N ARG A 162 -8.00 7.22 3.93
CA ARG A 162 -8.44 5.85 4.13
C ARG A 162 -7.59 4.91 3.31
N LEU A 163 -7.14 3.81 3.93
CA LEU A 163 -6.45 2.69 3.33
C LEU A 163 -7.38 1.48 3.36
N GLU A 164 -7.54 0.81 2.23
CA GLU A 164 -8.35 -0.40 2.12
C GLU A 164 -7.54 -1.51 1.45
N TRP A 165 -7.44 -2.65 2.10
CA TRP A 165 -6.81 -3.84 1.55
C TRP A 165 -7.24 -5.10 2.30
N GLU A 166 -7.40 -6.19 1.56
CA GLU A 166 -7.84 -7.49 2.06
C GLU A 166 -9.21 -7.33 2.76
N ARG A 167 -9.30 -7.55 4.07
CA ARG A 167 -10.51 -7.39 4.89
C ARG A 167 -10.39 -6.23 5.88
N HIS A 168 -9.48 -5.29 5.61
CA HIS A 168 -9.18 -4.18 6.51
C HIS A 168 -9.43 -2.84 5.83
N VAL A 169 -10.07 -1.95 6.57
CA VAL A 169 -10.20 -0.53 6.28
C VAL A 169 -9.65 0.22 7.46
N ALA A 170 -8.66 1.07 7.23
CA ALA A 170 -8.05 1.93 8.24
C ALA A 170 -8.18 3.39 7.82
N ALA A 171 -8.76 4.23 8.65
CA ALA A 171 -9.05 5.62 8.33
C ALA A 171 -8.50 6.58 9.40
N VAL A 172 -8.12 7.79 8.99
CA VAL A 172 -7.70 8.87 9.87
C VAL A 172 -8.25 10.20 9.38
N ALA A 173 -8.72 11.03 10.30
CA ALA A 173 -9.18 12.38 10.00
C ALA A 173 -8.00 13.34 9.79
N ILE A 174 -8.12 14.24 8.84
CA ILE A 174 -7.17 15.31 8.51
C ILE A 174 -7.91 16.64 8.54
N ALA A 175 -7.32 17.66 9.13
CA ALA A 175 -7.79 19.04 9.06
C ALA A 175 -6.65 19.96 8.60
N LEU A 176 -6.94 20.94 7.74
CA LEU A 176 -6.04 22.03 7.41
C LEU A 176 -5.93 22.98 8.61
N LYS A 177 -4.71 23.50 8.85
CA LYS A 177 -4.41 24.50 9.88
C LYS A 177 -4.09 25.85 9.24
#